data_67f4968563bc413ebdec7e70cecb1e5d
#
_entry.id   67f4968563bc413ebdec7e70cecb1e5d
#
_cell.length_a   1.000
_cell.length_b   1.000
_cell.length_c   1.000
_cell.angle_alpha   90.00
_cell.angle_beta   90.00
_cell.angle_gamma   90.00
#
_symmetry.space_group_name_H-M   'P 1'
#
loop_
_entity.id
_entity.type
_entity.pdbx_description
1 polymer ?
#
loop_
_entity_poly.entity_id
_entity_poly.type
_entity_poly.pdbx_seq_one_letter_code
_entity_poly.pdbx_strand_id
1 'polypeptide(L)'
;MRFGHRPRAMHMAAARNQGIRMTGFARVAMVLLCLGLASCNQQKLIETFTPPAEAMVAKSTLDDLRHGQLDMIESRLAPQLQGDPTVDAKLRELTGYFPAGEPQSMTPLGASTNTFNGVKRVRLSYQYQFASAWVQASVAMVEDHGKILIEGVHVNRTAQSLQQTNAFSTKGKNPGFLLTLGLACVLPLFSLFALVVCLRTPMRGYKWLWAIFTLVGVATFHLNWTTGAFDMQLISAQLLSASMTQSMGGPWIIGLSFPLGAAVFLLRRRELMKLPESTTPPVLPRKQPPPL
;
A
#
# COMPACT_ATOMS: atom_id res chain seq x y z
N MET A 1 68.13 11.23 -51.52
CA MET A 1 66.73 10.88 -51.27
C MET A 1 66.55 10.58 -49.78
N ARG A 2 65.91 11.52 -49.06
CA ARG A 2 65.64 11.39 -47.61
C ARG A 2 64.17 11.08 -47.41
N PHE A 3 63.87 9.90 -46.91
CA PHE A 3 62.49 9.54 -46.46
C PHE A 3 62.36 9.89 -44.98
N GLY A 4 61.49 10.90 -44.71
CA GLY A 4 61.12 11.28 -43.34
C GLY A 4 59.99 10.41 -42.80
N HIS A 5 60.28 9.72 -41.73
CA HIS A 5 59.22 9.04 -40.92
C HIS A 5 58.58 10.05 -39.96
N ARG A 6 57.31 10.29 -40.11
CA ARG A 6 56.47 11.01 -39.11
C ARG A 6 55.82 9.98 -38.18
N PRO A 7 55.90 10.16 -36.86
CA PRO A 7 55.14 9.31 -35.94
C PRO A 7 53.67 9.79 -35.90
N ARG A 8 52.77 8.85 -36.07
CA ARG A 8 51.33 9.03 -35.85
C ARG A 8 51.06 9.26 -34.37
N ALA A 9 50.61 10.42 -33.99
CA ALA A 9 50.02 10.72 -32.68
C ALA A 9 48.74 9.90 -32.49
N MET A 10 48.77 8.99 -31.52
CA MET A 10 47.61 8.24 -31.02
C MET A 10 46.73 9.19 -30.20
N HIS A 11 45.62 9.65 -30.76
CA HIS A 11 44.57 10.35 -30.01
C HIS A 11 43.91 9.35 -29.07
N MET A 12 44.28 9.34 -27.79
CA MET A 12 43.50 8.76 -26.72
C MET A 12 42.23 9.59 -26.57
N ALA A 13 41.11 9.09 -27.10
CA ALA A 13 39.79 9.59 -26.84
C ALA A 13 39.46 9.35 -25.36
N ALA A 14 39.51 10.43 -24.57
CA ALA A 14 39.01 10.44 -23.20
C ALA A 14 37.51 10.18 -23.25
N ALA A 15 37.10 8.99 -22.82
CA ALA A 15 35.70 8.67 -22.57
C ALA A 15 35.16 9.63 -21.50
N ARG A 16 34.46 10.66 -21.94
CA ARG A 16 33.79 11.63 -21.10
C ARG A 16 32.64 10.92 -20.38
N ASN A 17 32.80 10.69 -19.12
CA ASN A 17 31.84 10.12 -18.21
C ASN A 17 30.62 11.09 -18.14
N GLN A 18 29.61 10.90 -19.00
CA GLN A 18 28.37 11.64 -18.96
C GLN A 18 27.57 11.12 -17.75
N GLY A 19 27.86 11.67 -16.58
CA GLY A 19 26.95 11.58 -15.44
C GLY A 19 25.59 12.17 -15.87
N ILE A 20 24.55 11.36 -15.80
CA ILE A 20 23.16 11.79 -16.07
C ILE A 20 22.84 12.92 -15.09
N ARG A 21 23.08 14.16 -15.53
CA ARG A 21 22.53 15.35 -14.85
C ARG A 21 21.02 15.33 -15.14
N MET A 22 20.25 14.78 -14.21
CA MET A 22 18.79 14.97 -14.24
C MET A 22 18.53 16.47 -14.32
N THR A 23 18.08 16.93 -15.48
CA THR A 23 17.71 18.32 -15.72
C THR A 23 16.61 18.73 -14.74
N GLY A 24 16.55 19.99 -14.34
CA GLY A 24 15.52 20.50 -13.41
C GLY A 24 14.10 20.09 -13.84
N PHE A 25 13.87 19.95 -15.13
CA PHE A 25 12.63 19.46 -15.72
C PHE A 25 12.25 18.03 -15.29
N ALA A 26 13.22 17.09 -15.26
CA ALA A 26 12.95 15.71 -14.80
C ALA A 26 12.61 15.65 -13.30
N ARG A 27 13.15 16.55 -12.49
CA ARG A 27 12.81 16.66 -11.05
C ARG A 27 11.40 17.20 -10.86
N VAL A 28 11.03 18.25 -11.60
CA VAL A 28 9.68 18.84 -11.57
C VAL A 28 8.66 17.82 -12.11
N ALA A 29 8.96 17.12 -13.20
CA ALA A 29 8.09 16.07 -13.74
C ALA A 29 7.88 14.92 -12.75
N MET A 30 8.91 14.50 -12.01
CA MET A 30 8.80 13.48 -10.97
C MET A 30 7.90 13.93 -9.81
N VAL A 31 8.03 15.19 -9.35
CA VAL A 31 7.18 15.77 -8.30
C VAL A 31 5.74 15.90 -8.78
N LEU A 32 5.50 16.36 -10.01
CA LEU A 32 4.17 16.46 -10.59
C LEU A 32 3.51 15.09 -10.80
N LEU A 33 4.27 14.07 -11.19
CA LEU A 33 3.79 12.70 -11.29
C LEU A 33 3.37 12.14 -9.92
N CYS A 34 4.15 12.40 -8.87
CA CYS A 34 3.79 12.01 -7.50
C CYS A 34 2.54 12.73 -6.99
N LEU A 35 2.38 14.03 -7.31
CA LEU A 35 1.19 14.80 -6.96
C LEU A 35 -0.06 14.37 -7.76
N GLY A 36 0.11 13.99 -9.03
CA GLY A 36 -0.98 13.49 -9.88
C GLY A 36 -1.57 12.15 -9.42
N LEU A 37 -0.76 11.29 -8.78
CA LEU A 37 -1.23 10.02 -8.22
C LEU A 37 -2.06 10.18 -6.94
N ALA A 38 -1.97 11.32 -6.26
CA ALA A 38 -2.73 11.60 -5.04
C ALA A 38 -4.20 12.03 -5.29
N SER A 39 -4.60 12.30 -6.53
CA SER A 39 -5.92 12.82 -6.87
C SER A 39 -6.93 11.76 -7.36
N CYS A 40 -6.63 10.46 -7.22
CA CYS A 40 -7.60 9.41 -7.53
C CYS A 40 -8.82 9.53 -6.60
N ASN A 41 -9.98 9.84 -7.19
CA ASN A 41 -11.25 9.84 -6.45
C ASN A 41 -11.59 8.39 -6.06
N GLN A 42 -11.29 8.02 -4.80
CA GLN A 42 -11.51 6.67 -4.27
C GLN A 42 -12.96 6.21 -4.44
N GLN A 43 -13.93 7.12 -4.37
CA GLN A 43 -15.33 6.80 -4.55
C GLN A 43 -15.62 6.31 -5.98
N LYS A 44 -15.14 7.01 -6.99
CA LYS A 44 -15.25 6.56 -8.40
C LYS A 44 -14.56 5.23 -8.63
N LEU A 45 -13.43 5.00 -7.95
CA LEU A 45 -12.71 3.73 -8.04
C LEU A 45 -13.59 2.58 -7.51
N ILE A 46 -14.18 2.75 -6.32
CA ILE A 46 -15.07 1.73 -5.73
C ILE A 46 -16.25 1.49 -6.66
N GLU A 47 -16.91 2.53 -7.15
CA GLU A 47 -18.05 2.41 -8.07
C GLU A 47 -17.67 1.65 -9.35
N THR A 48 -16.50 1.93 -9.92
CA THR A 48 -16.00 1.28 -11.15
C THR A 48 -15.69 -0.20 -10.95
N PHE A 49 -15.13 -0.57 -9.79
CA PHE A 49 -14.73 -1.95 -9.49
C PHE A 49 -15.81 -2.75 -8.75
N THR A 50 -16.93 -2.12 -8.37
CA THR A 50 -18.05 -2.84 -7.75
C THR A 50 -18.87 -3.54 -8.84
N PRO A 51 -19.06 -4.86 -8.75
CA PRO A 51 -19.89 -5.56 -9.71
C PRO A 51 -21.35 -5.06 -9.65
N PRO A 52 -21.97 -4.66 -10.77
CA PRO A 52 -23.26 -3.97 -10.77
C PRO A 52 -24.42 -4.84 -10.27
N ALA A 53 -24.40 -6.13 -10.50
CA ALA A 53 -25.45 -7.04 -10.05
C ALA A 53 -25.46 -7.15 -8.52
N GLU A 54 -24.29 -7.35 -7.89
CA GLU A 54 -24.14 -7.40 -6.44
C GLU A 54 -24.44 -6.04 -5.79
N ALA A 55 -24.08 -4.94 -6.45
CA ALA A 55 -24.43 -3.60 -5.96
C ALA A 55 -25.95 -3.38 -5.90
N MET A 56 -26.67 -3.88 -6.90
CA MET A 56 -28.14 -3.81 -6.94
C MET A 56 -28.76 -4.65 -5.81
N VAL A 57 -28.31 -5.90 -5.64
CA VAL A 57 -28.78 -6.79 -4.58
C VAL A 57 -28.49 -6.20 -3.20
N ALA A 58 -27.29 -5.68 -2.98
CA ALA A 58 -26.92 -5.07 -1.69
C ALA A 58 -27.79 -3.86 -1.36
N LYS A 59 -27.99 -2.95 -2.32
CA LYS A 59 -28.83 -1.76 -2.12
C LYS A 59 -30.27 -2.13 -1.85
N SER A 60 -30.87 -3.03 -2.63
CA SER A 60 -32.25 -3.49 -2.39
C SER A 60 -32.39 -4.17 -1.04
N THR A 61 -31.42 -5.00 -0.63
CA THR A 61 -31.43 -5.65 0.68
C THR A 61 -31.40 -4.65 1.83
N LEU A 62 -30.58 -3.59 1.74
CA LEU A 62 -30.51 -2.55 2.77
C LEU A 62 -31.77 -1.68 2.77
N ASP A 63 -32.40 -1.48 1.62
CA ASP A 63 -33.66 -0.75 1.51
C ASP A 63 -34.83 -1.56 2.08
N ASP A 64 -34.93 -2.86 1.75
CA ASP A 64 -35.91 -3.79 2.34
C ASP A 64 -35.75 -3.85 3.87
N LEU A 65 -34.50 -3.93 4.36
CA LEU A 65 -34.21 -3.95 5.79
C LEU A 65 -34.67 -2.65 6.47
N ARG A 66 -34.40 -1.50 5.86
CA ARG A 66 -34.83 -0.18 6.37
C ARG A 66 -36.34 -0.06 6.48
N HIS A 67 -37.08 -0.64 5.54
CA HIS A 67 -38.52 -0.65 5.51
C HIS A 67 -39.17 -1.81 6.29
N GLY A 68 -38.37 -2.69 6.87
CA GLY A 68 -38.86 -3.87 7.61
C GLY A 68 -39.45 -4.97 6.73
N GLN A 69 -39.13 -4.99 5.44
CA GLN A 69 -39.59 -5.99 4.47
C GLN A 69 -38.76 -7.27 4.57
N LEU A 70 -38.83 -7.95 5.72
CA LEU A 70 -37.91 -9.06 6.06
C LEU A 70 -38.12 -10.29 5.18
N ASP A 71 -39.35 -10.57 4.75
CA ASP A 71 -39.68 -11.71 3.87
C ASP A 71 -38.91 -11.60 2.53
N MET A 72 -38.71 -10.38 2.02
CA MET A 72 -37.95 -10.13 0.81
C MET A 72 -36.46 -10.45 0.99
N ILE A 73 -35.93 -10.21 2.18
CA ILE A 73 -34.55 -10.54 2.53
C ILE A 73 -34.41 -12.03 2.72
N GLU A 74 -35.33 -12.67 3.47
CA GLU A 74 -35.34 -14.10 3.76
C GLU A 74 -35.28 -14.95 2.48
N SER A 75 -36.07 -14.58 1.47
CA SER A 75 -36.09 -15.26 0.17
C SER A 75 -34.76 -15.25 -0.57
N ARG A 76 -33.86 -14.32 -0.21
CA ARG A 76 -32.51 -14.15 -0.80
C ARG A 76 -31.36 -14.61 0.10
N LEU A 77 -31.68 -15.05 1.33
CA LEU A 77 -30.64 -15.60 2.22
C LEU A 77 -30.05 -16.90 1.65
N ALA A 78 -28.79 -17.13 1.98
CA ALA A 78 -28.16 -18.41 1.71
C ALA A 78 -28.92 -19.54 2.42
N PRO A 79 -29.03 -20.75 1.82
CA PRO A 79 -29.91 -21.83 2.31
C PRO A 79 -29.71 -22.18 3.78
N GLN A 80 -28.47 -22.09 4.29
CA GLN A 80 -28.15 -22.36 5.69
C GLN A 80 -28.69 -21.33 6.69
N LEU A 81 -29.18 -20.19 6.22
CA LEU A 81 -29.70 -19.08 7.04
C LEU A 81 -31.24 -18.98 6.96
N GLN A 82 -31.85 -19.63 5.96
CA GLN A 82 -33.30 -19.58 5.76
C GLN A 82 -34.03 -20.38 6.84
N GLY A 83 -35.09 -19.81 7.38
CA GLY A 83 -35.94 -20.45 8.41
C GLY A 83 -35.29 -20.55 9.79
N ASP A 84 -34.15 -19.90 10.02
CA ASP A 84 -33.56 -19.81 11.35
C ASP A 84 -34.17 -18.65 12.15
N PRO A 85 -34.92 -18.94 13.24
CA PRO A 85 -35.56 -17.90 14.06
C PRO A 85 -34.57 -16.87 14.65
N THR A 86 -33.30 -17.26 14.83
CA THR A 86 -32.27 -16.36 15.35
C THR A 86 -31.87 -15.33 14.32
N VAL A 87 -31.85 -15.69 13.03
CA VAL A 87 -31.61 -14.79 11.91
C VAL A 87 -32.72 -13.77 11.79
N ASP A 88 -33.99 -14.21 11.86
CA ASP A 88 -35.16 -13.32 11.82
C ASP A 88 -35.15 -12.32 12.97
N ALA A 89 -34.90 -12.80 14.19
CA ALA A 89 -34.79 -11.92 15.36
C ALA A 89 -33.69 -10.87 15.17
N LYS A 90 -32.56 -11.28 14.59
CA LYS A 90 -31.44 -10.38 14.32
C LYS A 90 -31.76 -9.35 13.23
N LEU A 91 -32.43 -9.77 12.16
CA LEU A 91 -32.86 -8.83 11.10
C LEU A 91 -33.82 -7.77 11.64
N ARG A 92 -34.77 -8.15 12.51
CA ARG A 92 -35.66 -7.21 13.19
C ARG A 92 -34.91 -6.23 14.09
N GLU A 93 -33.91 -6.71 14.83
CA GLU A 93 -33.02 -5.84 15.62
C GLU A 93 -32.30 -4.83 14.74
N LEU A 94 -31.72 -5.28 13.59
CA LEU A 94 -30.98 -4.44 12.68
C LEU A 94 -31.84 -3.33 12.03
N THR A 95 -33.13 -3.60 11.79
CA THR A 95 -34.09 -2.58 11.31
C THR A 95 -34.18 -1.39 12.29
N GLY A 96 -34.10 -1.64 13.60
CA GLY A 96 -34.13 -0.61 14.64
C GLY A 96 -32.92 0.33 14.65
N TYR A 97 -31.82 -0.02 13.99
CA TYR A 97 -30.65 0.86 13.88
C TYR A 97 -30.86 2.00 12.87
N PHE A 98 -31.83 1.87 11.93
CA PHE A 98 -32.14 2.93 10.98
C PHE A 98 -33.02 3.98 11.62
N PRO A 99 -32.66 5.27 11.57
CA PRO A 99 -33.54 6.36 11.98
C PRO A 99 -34.80 6.41 11.09
N ALA A 100 -35.90 6.95 11.63
CA ALA A 100 -37.08 7.22 10.84
C ALA A 100 -36.79 8.24 9.73
N GLY A 101 -37.47 8.07 8.59
CA GLY A 101 -37.38 8.94 7.42
C GLY A 101 -36.37 8.49 6.38
N GLU A 102 -36.29 9.27 5.31
CA GLU A 102 -35.37 8.98 4.19
C GLU A 102 -33.96 9.47 4.50
N PRO A 103 -32.91 8.73 4.06
CA PRO A 103 -31.56 9.20 4.16
C PRO A 103 -31.30 10.38 3.21
N GLN A 104 -30.60 11.39 3.70
CA GLN A 104 -30.19 12.56 2.91
C GLN A 104 -29.14 12.17 1.84
N SER A 105 -28.32 11.19 2.14
CA SER A 105 -27.31 10.66 1.21
C SER A 105 -26.92 9.22 1.53
N MET A 106 -26.48 8.51 0.50
CA MET A 106 -25.86 7.18 0.62
C MET A 106 -24.52 7.20 -0.12
N THR A 107 -23.45 6.84 0.57
CA THR A 107 -22.10 6.84 0.02
C THR A 107 -21.48 5.44 0.14
N PRO A 108 -20.92 4.87 -0.93
CA PRO A 108 -20.18 3.60 -0.83
C PRO A 108 -18.92 3.79 -0.01
N LEU A 109 -18.67 2.90 0.95
CA LEU A 109 -17.48 2.90 1.81
C LEU A 109 -16.42 1.92 1.33
N GLY A 110 -16.82 0.85 0.65
CA GLY A 110 -15.89 -0.14 0.15
C GLY A 110 -16.58 -1.33 -0.48
N ALA A 111 -15.82 -2.00 -1.33
CA ALA A 111 -16.16 -3.27 -1.94
C ALA A 111 -15.01 -4.24 -1.71
N SER A 112 -15.30 -5.47 -1.31
CA SER A 112 -14.33 -6.55 -1.17
C SER A 112 -14.84 -7.76 -1.92
N THR A 113 -14.04 -8.28 -2.83
CA THR A 113 -14.33 -9.51 -3.56
C THR A 113 -13.24 -10.53 -3.26
N ASN A 114 -13.64 -11.71 -2.86
CA ASN A 114 -12.76 -12.85 -2.60
C ASN A 114 -13.29 -14.08 -3.32
N THR A 115 -12.44 -14.76 -4.06
CA THR A 115 -12.78 -16.01 -4.73
C THR A 115 -11.92 -17.12 -4.13
N PHE A 116 -12.55 -18.11 -3.52
CA PHE A 116 -11.90 -19.26 -2.92
C PHE A 116 -12.59 -20.54 -3.37
N ASN A 117 -11.85 -21.50 -3.89
CA ASN A 117 -12.37 -22.77 -4.43
C ASN A 117 -13.53 -22.59 -5.44
N GLY A 118 -13.44 -21.56 -6.30
CA GLY A 118 -14.48 -21.27 -7.28
C GLY A 118 -15.72 -20.55 -6.73
N VAL A 119 -15.83 -20.36 -5.43
CA VAL A 119 -16.92 -19.62 -4.78
C VAL A 119 -16.52 -18.15 -4.65
N LYS A 120 -17.28 -17.27 -5.28
CA LYS A 120 -17.08 -15.81 -5.22
C LYS A 120 -17.90 -15.22 -4.08
N ARG A 121 -17.23 -14.55 -3.15
CA ARG A 121 -17.86 -13.79 -2.08
C ARG A 121 -17.62 -12.30 -2.27
N VAL A 122 -18.68 -11.52 -2.14
CA VAL A 122 -18.63 -10.06 -2.29
C VAL A 122 -19.20 -9.42 -1.04
N ARG A 123 -18.49 -8.46 -0.47
CA ARG A 123 -18.99 -7.62 0.62
C ARG A 123 -19.00 -6.18 0.16
N LEU A 124 -20.16 -5.55 0.25
CA LEU A 124 -20.34 -4.13 -0.06
C LEU A 124 -20.74 -3.39 1.20
N SER A 125 -20.15 -2.22 1.40
CA SER A 125 -20.41 -1.38 2.57
C SER A 125 -20.83 0.02 2.14
N TYR A 126 -21.82 0.55 2.82
CA TYR A 126 -22.41 1.87 2.55
C TYR A 126 -22.52 2.68 3.85
N GLN A 127 -22.46 3.99 3.72
CA GLN A 127 -22.76 4.94 4.78
C GLN A 127 -23.99 5.76 4.39
N TYR A 128 -24.97 5.77 5.25
CA TYR A 128 -26.17 6.58 5.12
C TYR A 128 -26.10 7.77 6.06
N GLN A 129 -26.46 8.93 5.56
CA GLN A 129 -26.63 10.14 6.35
C GLN A 129 -28.12 10.36 6.58
N PHE A 130 -28.55 10.36 7.83
CA PHE A 130 -29.89 10.78 8.24
C PHE A 130 -29.80 12.14 8.94
N ALA A 131 -30.95 12.79 9.15
CA ALA A 131 -30.98 14.05 9.86
C ALA A 131 -30.47 13.96 11.31
N SER A 132 -30.68 12.82 11.97
CA SER A 132 -30.38 12.62 13.39
C SER A 132 -29.17 11.73 13.67
N ALA A 133 -28.68 10.97 12.67
CA ALA A 133 -27.59 10.03 12.86
C ALA A 133 -26.97 9.58 11.52
N TRP A 134 -25.87 8.87 11.64
CA TRP A 134 -25.22 8.15 10.54
C TRP A 134 -25.40 6.65 10.73
N VAL A 135 -25.61 5.92 9.63
CA VAL A 135 -25.72 4.46 9.66
C VAL A 135 -24.72 3.87 8.68
N GLN A 136 -23.91 2.94 9.17
CA GLN A 136 -23.01 2.14 8.35
C GLN A 136 -23.66 0.78 8.16
N ALA A 137 -23.81 0.35 6.93
CA ALA A 137 -24.42 -0.92 6.62
C ALA A 137 -23.55 -1.69 5.62
N SER A 138 -23.44 -3.00 5.80
CA SER A 138 -22.73 -3.87 4.87
C SER A 138 -23.53 -5.13 4.60
N VAL A 139 -23.46 -5.60 3.35
CA VAL A 139 -24.06 -6.86 2.91
C VAL A 139 -22.94 -7.77 2.41
N ALA A 140 -22.86 -8.96 2.98
CA ALA A 140 -22.02 -10.04 2.52
C ALA A 140 -22.85 -10.98 1.65
N MET A 141 -22.37 -11.25 0.45
CA MET A 141 -23.05 -12.05 -0.57
C MET A 141 -22.14 -13.13 -1.10
N VAL A 142 -22.72 -14.23 -1.52
CA VAL A 142 -22.06 -15.33 -2.21
C VAL A 142 -22.72 -15.56 -3.56
N GLU A 143 -21.93 -15.78 -4.58
CA GLU A 143 -22.42 -16.23 -5.88
C GLU A 143 -22.38 -17.75 -5.89
N ASP A 144 -23.58 -18.38 -5.92
CA ASP A 144 -23.76 -19.82 -5.99
C ASP A 144 -24.60 -20.17 -7.22
N HIS A 145 -24.02 -20.96 -8.14
CA HIS A 145 -24.67 -21.40 -9.40
C HIS A 145 -25.33 -20.25 -10.19
N GLY A 146 -24.65 -19.08 -10.23
CA GLY A 146 -25.14 -17.89 -10.94
C GLY A 146 -26.24 -17.11 -10.19
N LYS A 147 -26.56 -17.49 -8.94
CA LYS A 147 -27.46 -16.73 -8.05
C LYS A 147 -26.64 -16.01 -6.99
N ILE A 148 -27.02 -14.75 -6.74
CA ILE A 148 -26.43 -13.96 -5.67
C ILE A 148 -27.28 -14.15 -4.42
N LEU A 149 -26.70 -14.78 -3.39
CA LEU A 149 -27.35 -15.06 -2.11
C LEU A 149 -26.73 -14.22 -1.01
N ILE A 150 -27.51 -13.87 0.02
CA ILE A 150 -27.06 -13.06 1.15
C ILE A 150 -26.51 -14.02 2.23
N GLU A 151 -25.21 -13.86 2.58
CA GLU A 151 -24.56 -14.59 3.68
C GLU A 151 -24.64 -13.81 5.01
N GLY A 152 -24.90 -12.51 4.97
CA GLY A 152 -25.01 -11.72 6.19
C GLY A 152 -25.22 -10.23 5.93
N VAL A 153 -25.85 -9.59 6.90
CA VAL A 153 -26.05 -8.15 6.93
C VAL A 153 -25.50 -7.62 8.26
N HIS A 154 -24.81 -6.51 8.21
CA HIS A 154 -24.33 -5.81 9.40
C HIS A 154 -24.72 -4.34 9.32
N VAL A 155 -25.28 -3.82 10.40
CA VAL A 155 -25.68 -2.41 10.51
C VAL A 155 -25.14 -1.86 11.83
N ASN A 156 -24.61 -0.66 11.78
CA ASN A 156 -24.12 0.07 12.94
C ASN A 156 -24.53 1.55 12.85
N ARG A 157 -25.13 2.06 13.91
CA ARG A 157 -25.56 3.47 14.03
C ARG A 157 -24.50 4.26 14.78
N THR A 158 -24.14 5.43 14.25
CA THR A 158 -23.15 6.33 14.84
C THR A 158 -23.66 7.77 14.88
N ALA A 159 -23.15 8.55 15.82
CA ALA A 159 -23.49 9.97 15.93
C ALA A 159 -22.81 10.82 14.84
N GLN A 160 -21.69 10.35 14.29
CA GLN A 160 -20.86 11.08 13.33
C GLN A 160 -20.52 10.19 12.14
N SER A 161 -20.17 10.82 11.01
CA SER A 161 -19.66 10.08 9.86
C SER A 161 -18.33 9.38 10.18
N LEU A 162 -18.02 8.32 9.43
CA LEU A 162 -16.70 7.67 9.53
C LEU A 162 -15.56 8.63 9.25
N GLN A 163 -15.75 9.54 8.30
CA GLN A 163 -14.76 10.55 7.94
C GLN A 163 -14.47 11.49 9.12
N GLN A 164 -15.51 11.89 9.88
CA GLN A 164 -15.34 12.71 11.08
C GLN A 164 -14.70 11.93 12.23
N THR A 165 -15.15 10.69 12.48
CA THR A 165 -14.61 9.82 13.54
C THR A 165 -13.15 9.50 13.30
N ASN A 166 -12.75 9.27 12.05
CA ASN A 166 -11.39 8.90 11.65
C ASN A 166 -10.58 10.08 11.08
N ALA A 167 -11.04 11.32 11.31
CA ALA A 167 -10.29 12.51 10.90
C ALA A 167 -8.91 12.51 11.55
N PHE A 168 -7.88 12.80 10.74
CA PHE A 168 -6.51 12.89 11.27
C PHE A 168 -6.39 14.06 12.25
N SER A 169 -6.07 13.77 13.49
CA SER A 169 -5.84 14.79 14.53
C SER A 169 -4.70 14.39 15.43
N THR A 170 -3.86 15.34 15.78
CA THR A 170 -2.80 15.19 16.77
C THR A 170 -3.23 15.64 18.17
N LYS A 171 -4.41 16.29 18.28
CA LYS A 171 -4.93 16.77 19.56
C LYS A 171 -5.26 15.60 20.48
N GLY A 172 -4.80 15.65 21.73
CA GLY A 172 -5.08 14.64 22.74
C GLY A 172 -4.34 13.31 22.55
N LYS A 173 -3.43 13.21 21.58
CA LYS A 173 -2.60 12.02 21.37
C LYS A 173 -1.44 11.98 22.37
N ASN A 174 -1.15 10.79 22.90
CA ASN A 174 -0.01 10.59 23.79
C ASN A 174 1.34 10.69 23.04
N PRO A 175 2.47 10.86 23.75
CA PRO A 175 3.79 11.00 23.13
C PRO A 175 4.18 9.84 22.18
N GLY A 176 3.69 8.61 22.43
CA GLY A 176 3.97 7.45 21.58
C GLY A 176 3.42 7.60 20.16
N PHE A 177 2.21 8.18 20.02
CA PHE A 177 1.65 8.49 18.70
C PHE A 177 2.51 9.53 17.98
N LEU A 178 2.91 10.60 18.66
CA LEU A 178 3.74 11.66 18.08
C LEU A 178 5.12 11.13 17.68
N LEU A 179 5.71 10.25 18.49
CA LEU A 179 6.96 9.55 18.13
C LEU A 179 6.79 8.71 16.88
N THR A 180 5.71 7.92 16.79
CA THR A 180 5.40 7.11 15.60
C THR A 180 5.27 8.00 14.35
N LEU A 181 4.58 9.13 14.46
CA LEU A 181 4.45 10.09 13.36
C LEU A 181 5.81 10.69 12.98
N GLY A 182 6.63 11.06 13.95
CA GLY A 182 8.00 11.54 13.73
C GLY A 182 8.86 10.51 13.00
N LEU A 183 8.81 9.25 13.43
CA LEU A 183 9.53 8.16 12.77
C LEU A 183 9.01 7.91 11.34
N ALA A 184 7.69 8.04 11.12
CA ALA A 184 7.11 7.92 9.78
C ALA A 184 7.63 8.97 8.79
N CYS A 185 8.10 10.12 9.27
CA CYS A 185 8.78 11.13 8.47
C CYS A 185 10.30 10.86 8.33
N VAL A 186 10.96 10.43 9.41
CA VAL A 186 12.42 10.27 9.45
C VAL A 186 12.89 9.05 8.66
N LEU A 187 12.18 7.92 8.75
CA LEU A 187 12.59 6.67 8.10
C LEU A 187 12.64 6.76 6.56
N PRO A 188 11.64 7.35 5.88
CA PRO A 188 11.73 7.58 4.44
C PRO A 188 12.91 8.48 4.05
N LEU A 189 13.14 9.56 4.80
CA LEU A 189 14.25 10.47 4.58
C LEU A 189 15.60 9.76 4.74
N PHE A 190 15.74 8.90 5.75
CA PHE A 190 16.92 8.06 5.95
C PHE A 190 17.15 7.10 4.79
N SER A 191 16.09 6.41 4.31
CA SER A 191 16.17 5.50 3.16
C SER A 191 16.55 6.25 1.87
N LEU A 192 15.98 7.42 1.65
CA LEU A 192 16.33 8.29 0.51
C LEU A 192 17.76 8.83 0.61
N PHE A 193 18.20 9.21 1.80
CA PHE A 193 19.59 9.59 2.04
C PHE A 193 20.55 8.44 1.67
N ALA A 194 20.28 7.23 2.17
CA ALA A 194 21.08 6.05 1.85
C ALA A 194 21.08 5.75 0.34
N LEU A 195 19.93 5.92 -0.34
CA LEU A 195 19.83 5.80 -1.79
C LEU A 195 20.75 6.81 -2.52
N VAL A 196 20.68 8.09 -2.14
CA VAL A 196 21.52 9.13 -2.74
C VAL A 196 23.02 8.82 -2.53
N VAL A 197 23.40 8.38 -1.33
CA VAL A 197 24.75 7.94 -1.03
C VAL A 197 25.13 6.73 -1.87
N CYS A 198 24.22 5.75 -2.05
CA CYS A 198 24.43 4.59 -2.91
C CYS A 198 24.70 4.99 -4.37
N LEU A 199 23.87 5.86 -4.91
CA LEU A 199 24.00 6.34 -6.29
C LEU A 199 25.31 7.11 -6.53
N ARG A 200 25.81 7.82 -5.51
CA ARG A 200 27.07 8.58 -5.58
C ARG A 200 28.32 7.73 -5.27
N THR A 201 28.15 6.54 -4.68
CA THR A 201 29.28 5.67 -4.33
C THR A 201 29.80 4.95 -5.58
N PRO A 202 31.10 5.05 -5.93
CA PRO A 202 31.70 4.28 -7.01
C PRO A 202 31.83 2.82 -6.56
N MET A 203 30.95 1.95 -7.04
CA MET A 203 30.96 0.51 -6.78
C MET A 203 31.09 -0.25 -8.10
N ARG A 204 31.88 -1.35 -8.09
CA ARG A 204 31.87 -2.35 -9.16
C ARG A 204 30.81 -3.42 -8.82
N GLY A 205 29.93 -3.75 -9.77
CA GLY A 205 28.91 -4.77 -9.60
C GLY A 205 27.48 -4.22 -9.61
N TYR A 206 26.56 -4.96 -9.05
CA TYR A 206 25.11 -4.73 -9.15
C TYR A 206 24.61 -3.51 -8.32
N LYS A 207 25.08 -2.31 -8.67
CA LYS A 207 24.72 -1.05 -8.01
C LYS A 207 23.19 -0.83 -7.94
N TRP A 208 22.47 -1.24 -8.96
CA TRP A 208 21.01 -1.15 -9.01
C TRP A 208 20.32 -2.01 -7.94
N LEU A 209 20.88 -3.20 -7.63
CA LEU A 209 20.36 -4.04 -6.54
C LEU A 209 20.52 -3.36 -5.18
N TRP A 210 21.67 -2.75 -4.93
CA TRP A 210 21.89 -1.98 -3.72
C TRP A 210 20.96 -0.77 -3.64
N ALA A 211 20.72 -0.08 -4.76
CA ALA A 211 19.78 1.04 -4.83
C ALA A 211 18.35 0.61 -4.46
N ILE A 212 17.87 -0.52 -5.01
CA ILE A 212 16.56 -1.08 -4.62
C ILE A 212 16.57 -1.51 -3.14
N PHE A 213 17.64 -2.21 -2.72
CA PHE A 213 17.75 -2.71 -1.35
C PHE A 213 17.73 -1.59 -0.31
N THR A 214 18.36 -0.44 -0.57
CA THR A 214 18.30 0.71 0.34
C THR A 214 16.89 1.28 0.56
N LEU A 215 15.95 1.00 -0.33
CA LEU A 215 14.56 1.44 -0.22
C LEU A 215 13.68 0.45 0.55
N VAL A 216 14.18 -0.75 0.86
CA VAL A 216 13.40 -1.81 1.50
C VAL A 216 13.57 -1.77 3.01
N GLY A 217 12.46 -1.65 3.71
CA GLY A 217 12.33 -1.92 5.14
C GLY A 217 11.73 -3.31 5.37
N VAL A 218 12.06 -3.91 6.50
CA VAL A 218 11.57 -5.23 6.94
C VAL A 218 10.97 -5.14 8.33
N ALA A 219 10.14 -6.12 8.69
CA ALA A 219 9.45 -6.19 9.98
C ALA A 219 8.62 -4.91 10.23
N THR A 220 7.37 -4.92 9.78
CA THR A 220 6.50 -3.73 9.82
C THR A 220 5.65 -3.72 11.08
N PHE A 221 5.68 -2.61 11.79
CA PHE A 221 4.78 -2.24 12.87
C PHE A 221 3.69 -1.33 12.31
N HIS A 222 2.42 -1.67 12.52
CA HIS A 222 1.27 -0.87 12.14
C HIS A 222 0.59 -0.29 13.36
N LEU A 223 0.32 1.01 13.35
CA LEU A 223 -0.44 1.72 14.38
C LEU A 223 -1.73 2.28 13.79
N ASN A 224 -2.86 1.89 14.37
CA ASN A 224 -4.14 2.53 14.10
C ASN A 224 -4.19 3.88 14.83
N TRP A 225 -4.19 4.97 14.06
CA TRP A 225 -4.15 6.33 14.59
C TRP A 225 -5.39 6.72 15.39
N THR A 226 -6.55 6.15 15.08
CA THR A 226 -7.81 6.44 15.77
C THR A 226 -7.90 5.71 17.10
N THR A 227 -7.69 4.38 17.10
CA THR A 227 -7.93 3.53 18.27
C THR A 227 -6.69 3.29 19.12
N GLY A 228 -5.49 3.47 18.57
CA GLY A 228 -4.23 3.10 19.21
C GLY A 228 -3.90 1.61 19.16
N ALA A 229 -4.75 0.80 18.52
CA ALA A 229 -4.43 -0.60 18.29
C ALA A 229 -3.19 -0.73 17.41
N PHE A 230 -2.34 -1.70 17.73
CA PHE A 230 -1.14 -1.97 16.95
C PHE A 230 -1.05 -3.44 16.55
N ASP A 231 -0.38 -3.67 15.45
CA ASP A 231 -0.06 -4.99 14.90
C ASP A 231 1.40 -5.02 14.44
N MET A 232 2.04 -6.18 14.48
CA MET A 232 3.40 -6.37 14.04
C MET A 232 3.52 -7.54 13.08
N GLN A 233 4.05 -7.27 11.90
CA GLN A 233 4.34 -8.27 10.87
C GLN A 233 5.86 -8.46 10.76
N LEU A 234 6.36 -9.55 11.33
CA LEU A 234 7.81 -9.85 11.37
C LEU A 234 8.36 -10.17 9.97
N ILE A 235 7.56 -10.81 9.12
CA ILE A 235 7.92 -11.13 7.73
C ILE A 235 7.13 -10.22 6.81
N SER A 236 7.70 -9.07 6.52
CA SER A 236 7.11 -8.07 5.63
C SER A 236 8.20 -7.28 4.91
N ALA A 237 7.87 -6.72 3.76
CA ALA A 237 8.72 -5.80 3.02
C ALA A 237 7.93 -4.52 2.73
N GLN A 238 8.50 -3.38 3.09
CA GLN A 238 7.88 -2.07 2.93
C GLN A 238 8.81 -1.11 2.20
N LEU A 239 8.27 -0.40 1.23
CA LEU A 239 9.03 0.62 0.51
C LEU A 239 9.24 1.86 1.40
N LEU A 240 10.45 2.42 1.37
CA LEU A 240 10.85 3.61 2.14
C LEU A 240 10.71 3.46 3.67
N SER A 241 10.51 2.25 4.17
CA SER A 241 10.43 1.91 5.59
C SER A 241 9.33 2.63 6.37
N ALA A 242 8.41 3.32 5.71
CA ALA A 242 7.22 3.88 6.32
C ALA A 242 6.07 3.98 5.31
N SER A 243 4.84 3.91 5.80
CA SER A 243 3.62 4.15 5.03
C SER A 243 2.57 4.84 5.90
N MET A 244 1.65 5.53 5.24
CA MET A 244 0.45 6.06 5.87
C MET A 244 -0.71 5.80 4.92
N THR A 245 -1.66 4.99 5.34
CA THR A 245 -2.78 4.54 4.52
C THR A 245 -4.09 4.75 5.23
N GLN A 246 -5.14 5.03 4.46
CA GLN A 246 -6.51 5.11 4.95
C GLN A 246 -7.43 4.45 3.93
N SER A 247 -8.27 3.52 4.36
CA SER A 247 -9.42 3.07 3.58
C SER A 247 -10.51 4.15 3.61
N MET A 248 -11.47 4.12 2.68
CA MET A 248 -12.50 5.15 2.60
C MET A 248 -13.25 5.28 3.93
N GLY A 249 -13.12 6.45 4.57
CA GLY A 249 -13.69 6.72 5.89
C GLY A 249 -13.11 5.88 7.05
N GLY A 250 -12.22 4.95 6.80
CA GLY A 250 -11.57 4.13 7.83
C GLY A 250 -10.53 4.90 8.63
N PRO A 251 -9.94 4.27 9.66
CA PRO A 251 -8.86 4.87 10.43
C PRO A 251 -7.59 5.01 9.60
N TRP A 252 -6.77 5.98 9.96
CA TRP A 252 -5.41 6.09 9.46
C TRP A 252 -4.54 4.99 10.06
N ILE A 253 -3.85 4.25 9.22
CA ILE A 253 -2.87 3.24 9.63
C ILE A 253 -1.49 3.75 9.27
N ILE A 254 -0.64 3.92 10.27
CA ILE A 254 0.76 4.29 10.11
C ILE A 254 1.59 3.02 10.22
N GLY A 255 2.27 2.67 9.14
CA GLY A 255 3.20 1.55 9.07
C GLY A 255 4.64 2.04 9.19
N LEU A 256 5.43 1.43 10.10
CA LEU A 256 6.86 1.65 10.26
C LEU A 256 7.59 0.33 10.09
N SER A 257 8.67 0.30 9.34
CA SER A 257 9.52 -0.88 9.22
C SER A 257 10.99 -0.54 9.44
N PHE A 258 11.76 -1.54 9.87
CA PHE A 258 13.19 -1.37 10.07
C PHE A 258 13.89 -1.18 8.71
N PRO A 259 14.65 -0.08 8.49
CA PRO A 259 15.29 0.25 7.21
C PRO A 259 16.55 -0.61 6.98
N LEU A 260 16.39 -1.94 6.95
CA LEU A 260 17.49 -2.90 6.90
C LEU A 260 18.42 -2.63 5.71
N GLY A 261 17.85 -2.41 4.53
CA GLY A 261 18.64 -2.20 3.32
C GLY A 261 19.52 -0.97 3.39
N ALA A 262 18.95 0.16 3.90
CA ALA A 262 19.69 1.40 4.10
C ALA A 262 20.82 1.23 5.14
N ALA A 263 20.51 0.59 6.27
CA ALA A 263 21.46 0.36 7.35
C ALA A 263 22.62 -0.53 6.88
N VAL A 264 22.33 -1.68 6.29
CA VAL A 264 23.35 -2.62 5.79
C VAL A 264 24.24 -1.98 4.72
N PHE A 265 23.63 -1.22 3.78
CA PHE A 265 24.40 -0.52 2.75
C PHE A 265 25.39 0.47 3.38
N LEU A 266 24.93 1.32 4.29
CA LEU A 266 25.79 2.33 4.92
C LEU A 266 26.93 1.70 5.72
N LEU A 267 26.67 0.60 6.45
CA LEU A 267 27.69 -0.14 7.19
C LEU A 267 28.74 -0.78 6.26
N ARG A 268 28.29 -1.41 5.15
CA ARG A 268 29.19 -2.09 4.22
C ARG A 268 29.76 -1.18 3.13
N ARG A 269 29.39 0.09 3.08
CA ARG A 269 29.81 1.02 2.03
C ARG A 269 31.31 1.05 1.82
N ARG A 270 32.09 1.03 2.91
CA ARG A 270 33.59 1.08 2.83
C ARG A 270 34.13 -0.16 2.17
N GLU A 271 33.60 -1.34 2.43
CA GLU A 271 34.00 -2.61 1.82
C GLU A 271 33.65 -2.66 0.34
N LEU A 272 32.45 -2.16 -0.02
CA LEU A 272 31.94 -2.10 -1.40
C LEU A 272 32.79 -1.17 -2.30
N MET A 273 33.50 -0.22 -1.72
CA MET A 273 34.44 0.67 -2.45
C MET A 273 35.82 0.08 -2.62
N LYS A 274 36.22 -0.93 -1.83
CA LYS A 274 37.52 -1.56 -1.96
C LYS A 274 37.58 -2.29 -3.30
N LEU A 275 38.61 -2.03 -4.07
CA LEU A 275 38.92 -2.82 -5.26
C LEU A 275 39.26 -4.24 -4.78
N PRO A 276 38.86 -5.32 -5.49
CA PRO A 276 39.47 -6.63 -5.25
C PRO A 276 40.96 -6.46 -5.41
N GLU A 277 41.75 -6.90 -4.40
CA GLU A 277 43.19 -7.02 -4.53
C GLU A 277 43.47 -7.73 -5.85
N SER A 278 44.20 -7.07 -6.73
CA SER A 278 44.65 -7.71 -7.98
C SER A 278 45.49 -8.92 -7.57
N THR A 279 44.91 -10.11 -7.70
CA THR A 279 45.70 -11.35 -7.69
C THR A 279 46.65 -11.21 -8.86
N THR A 280 47.81 -10.64 -8.60
CA THR A 280 48.94 -10.68 -9.54
C THR A 280 49.18 -12.17 -9.78
N PRO A 281 49.01 -12.68 -11.01
CA PRO A 281 49.27 -14.07 -11.26
C PRO A 281 50.71 -14.35 -10.84
N PRO A 282 51.00 -15.51 -10.21
CA PRO A 282 52.33 -15.84 -9.79
C PRO A 282 53.27 -15.73 -11.01
N VAL A 283 54.29 -14.89 -10.87
CA VAL A 283 55.34 -14.75 -11.91
C VAL A 283 55.99 -16.12 -12.05
N LEU A 284 55.62 -16.83 -13.11
CA LEU A 284 56.27 -18.10 -13.44
C LEU A 284 57.80 -17.86 -13.60
N PRO A 285 58.65 -18.62 -12.93
CA PRO A 285 60.09 -18.45 -13.07
C PRO A 285 60.45 -18.63 -14.53
N ARG A 286 61.15 -17.63 -15.08
CA ARG A 286 61.65 -17.65 -16.45
C ARG A 286 62.63 -18.86 -16.58
N LYS A 287 62.23 -19.86 -17.40
CA LYS A 287 63.14 -20.96 -17.74
C LYS A 287 64.51 -20.38 -18.27
N GLN A 288 65.55 -20.64 -17.55
CA GLN A 288 66.91 -20.31 -18.06
C GLN A 288 67.16 -21.14 -19.31
N PRO A 289 67.72 -20.53 -20.36
CA PRO A 289 68.20 -21.31 -21.52
C PRO A 289 69.29 -22.26 -21.11
N PRO A 290 69.39 -23.44 -21.74
CA PRO A 290 70.45 -24.40 -21.45
C PRO A 290 71.86 -23.80 -21.79
N PRO A 291 72.88 -24.13 -21.02
CA PRO A 291 74.30 -23.72 -21.34
C PRO A 291 74.74 -24.33 -22.66
N LEU A 292 75.46 -23.54 -23.48
CA LEU A 292 76.12 -23.95 -24.73
C LEU A 292 77.25 -24.89 -24.47
#